data_7ed1a3712158d2c579adbc6a0e5d9dec
#
_entry.id   7ed1a3712158d2c579adbc6a0e5d9dec
#
_cell.length_a   1.000
_cell.length_b   1.000
_cell.length_c   1.000
_cell.angle_alpha   90.00
_cell.angle_beta   90.00
_cell.angle_gamma   90.00
#
_symmetry.space_group_name_H-M   'P 1'
#
loop_
_entity.id
_entity.type
_entity.pdbx_description
1 polymer ?
#
loop_
_entity_poly.entity_id
_entity_poly.type
_entity_poly.pdbx_seq_one_letter_code
_entity_poly.pdbx_strand_id
1 'polypeptide(L)'
;MVGREDIQSNLAAKFHSISHPNSSANVVITGPVGSGKTLLARTFCRDIEHHLRNKRQIRSVHINCRNATTNVRVAQRIVQTLDAGHPDRGLSMGELLNSLRRLLRSNERHLIIVLDEVDHLLRKSGNDLIYQLLRIDEDQEGTGTISLILISQEQVLDVLENAVISRFGHTNHLPIPSYDYEGLLAITRQRAEASLNPQSWNEEILKLIATSAAPSGDARQVIELLNGAVEHAESDGRSLLEPEHVQTRAKSIPQVMPEDVLDELTGHPMLVLLGICRRLRKTEFMTSKDVESMYAVVCEEYEVKPRSHTTVWKYLKIIEGLSIIDTRVDTVGDGRGRTTHISMPHALPMDVAGRIEGRVIKKLNRL
;
A
#
# COMPACT_ATOMS: atom_id res chain seq x y z
N MET A 1 4.01 -9.11 -17.17
CA MET A 1 4.38 -8.25 -16.03
C MET A 1 5.61 -8.88 -15.40
N VAL A 2 6.73 -8.20 -15.41
CA VAL A 2 8.04 -8.79 -15.06
C VAL A 2 8.03 -9.37 -13.65
N GLY A 3 8.49 -10.63 -13.51
CA GLY A 3 8.60 -11.35 -12.25
C GLY A 3 7.28 -11.70 -11.57
N ARG A 4 6.16 -11.70 -12.29
CA ARG A 4 4.81 -12.00 -11.76
C ARG A 4 3.99 -12.89 -12.69
N GLU A 5 4.65 -13.65 -13.58
CA GLU A 5 4.00 -14.49 -14.58
C GLU A 5 3.16 -15.59 -13.94
N ASP A 6 3.66 -16.24 -12.88
CA ASP A 6 2.94 -17.28 -12.15
C ASP A 6 1.70 -16.71 -11.43
N ILE A 7 1.84 -15.51 -10.87
CA ILE A 7 0.73 -14.83 -10.19
C ILE A 7 -0.35 -14.40 -11.19
N GLN A 8 0.06 -13.91 -12.38
CA GLN A 8 -0.87 -13.61 -13.47
C GLN A 8 -1.62 -14.87 -13.93
N SER A 9 -0.90 -15.97 -14.10
CA SER A 9 -1.48 -17.27 -14.50
C SER A 9 -2.47 -17.79 -13.45
N ASN A 10 -2.14 -17.65 -12.16
CA ASN A 10 -3.04 -18.02 -11.06
C ASN A 10 -4.30 -17.14 -11.05
N LEU A 11 -4.16 -15.83 -11.21
CA LEU A 11 -5.30 -14.92 -11.31
C LEU A 11 -6.19 -15.26 -12.52
N ALA A 12 -5.60 -15.56 -13.69
CA ALA A 12 -6.32 -15.96 -14.87
C ALA A 12 -7.08 -17.29 -14.68
N ALA A 13 -6.47 -18.26 -13.99
CA ALA A 13 -7.13 -19.52 -13.66
C ALA A 13 -8.35 -19.33 -12.77
N LYS A 14 -8.28 -18.42 -11.76
CA LYS A 14 -9.42 -18.10 -10.90
C LYS A 14 -10.58 -17.45 -11.66
N PHE A 15 -10.29 -16.72 -12.72
CA PHE A 15 -11.27 -16.04 -13.57
C PHE A 15 -11.67 -16.84 -14.82
N HIS A 16 -11.23 -18.08 -14.99
CA HIS A 16 -11.55 -18.90 -16.17
C HIS A 16 -13.06 -19.08 -16.37
N SER A 17 -13.82 -19.21 -15.28
CA SER A 17 -15.27 -19.41 -15.32
C SER A 17 -16.05 -18.26 -15.94
N ILE A 18 -15.55 -17.02 -15.90
CA ILE A 18 -16.27 -15.85 -16.42
C ILE A 18 -16.48 -15.82 -17.94
N SER A 19 -15.81 -16.73 -18.65
CA SER A 19 -16.05 -16.96 -20.07
C SER A 19 -17.46 -17.52 -20.36
N HIS A 20 -18.09 -18.16 -19.35
CA HIS A 20 -19.43 -18.72 -19.45
C HIS A 20 -20.48 -17.69 -18.96
N PRO A 21 -21.67 -17.65 -19.61
CA PRO A 21 -22.81 -16.86 -19.12
C PRO A 21 -23.13 -17.20 -17.67
N ASN A 22 -23.61 -16.21 -16.92
CA ASN A 22 -24.02 -16.33 -15.51
C ASN A 22 -22.93 -16.81 -14.52
N SER A 23 -21.67 -16.76 -14.94
CA SER A 23 -20.54 -17.08 -14.06
C SER A 23 -19.86 -15.82 -13.59
N SER A 24 -19.46 -15.82 -12.32
CA SER A 24 -18.66 -14.77 -11.67
C SER A 24 -17.44 -15.37 -10.98
N ALA A 25 -16.45 -14.54 -10.70
CA ALA A 25 -15.28 -14.91 -9.94
C ALA A 25 -14.89 -13.76 -9.00
N ASN A 26 -14.52 -14.10 -7.78
CA ASN A 26 -14.12 -13.11 -6.80
C ASN A 26 -12.72 -13.44 -6.28
N VAL A 27 -11.88 -12.43 -6.08
CA VAL A 27 -10.53 -12.61 -5.55
C VAL A 27 -10.15 -11.48 -4.62
N VAL A 28 -9.42 -11.82 -3.57
CA VAL A 28 -8.76 -10.86 -2.66
C VAL A 28 -7.26 -10.90 -2.96
N ILE A 29 -6.69 -9.77 -3.33
CA ILE A 29 -5.26 -9.59 -3.60
C ILE A 29 -4.66 -8.81 -2.43
N THR A 30 -3.70 -9.42 -1.73
CA THR A 30 -3.01 -8.76 -0.61
C THR A 30 -1.51 -8.71 -0.84
N GLY A 31 -0.83 -7.84 -0.12
CA GLY A 31 0.63 -7.76 -0.14
C GLY A 31 1.14 -6.36 0.21
N PRO A 32 2.45 -6.21 0.42
CA PRO A 32 3.06 -4.94 0.84
C PRO A 32 2.95 -3.86 -0.23
N VAL A 33 3.31 -2.62 0.17
CA VAL A 33 3.42 -1.48 -0.75
C VAL A 33 4.43 -1.81 -1.84
N GLY A 34 4.19 -1.35 -3.07
CA GLY A 34 5.10 -1.55 -4.20
C GLY A 34 5.19 -2.96 -4.78
N SER A 35 4.45 -3.95 -4.24
CA SER A 35 4.44 -5.33 -4.76
C SER A 35 3.76 -5.51 -6.12
N GLY A 36 3.13 -4.45 -6.66
CA GLY A 36 2.52 -4.46 -7.99
C GLY A 36 1.04 -4.85 -8.06
N LYS A 37 0.31 -4.94 -6.94
CA LYS A 37 -1.11 -5.33 -6.86
C LYS A 37 -2.02 -4.59 -7.84
N THR A 38 -1.99 -3.26 -7.77
CA THR A 38 -2.79 -2.38 -8.63
C THR A 38 -2.47 -2.59 -10.10
N LEU A 39 -1.19 -2.70 -10.44
CA LEU A 39 -0.72 -2.93 -11.81
C LEU A 39 -1.17 -4.30 -12.33
N LEU A 40 -1.06 -5.34 -11.48
CA LEU A 40 -1.52 -6.69 -11.80
C LEU A 40 -3.02 -6.68 -12.14
N ALA A 41 -3.86 -6.10 -11.29
CA ALA A 41 -5.30 -6.06 -11.52
C ALA A 41 -5.66 -5.27 -12.78
N ARG A 42 -5.03 -4.12 -13.02
CA ARG A 42 -5.28 -3.32 -14.23
C ARG A 42 -4.86 -4.03 -15.51
N THR A 43 -3.68 -4.64 -15.51
CA THR A 43 -3.19 -5.41 -16.65
C THR A 43 -4.11 -6.60 -16.92
N PHE A 44 -4.46 -7.35 -15.88
CA PHE A 44 -5.39 -8.48 -15.98
C PHE A 44 -6.75 -8.06 -16.55
N CYS A 45 -7.36 -7.00 -16.03
CA CYS A 45 -8.66 -6.53 -16.53
C CYS A 45 -8.60 -6.14 -18.01
N ARG A 46 -7.58 -5.42 -18.43
CA ARG A 46 -7.37 -5.05 -19.83
C ARG A 46 -7.21 -6.29 -20.72
N ASP A 47 -6.41 -7.24 -20.28
CA ASP A 47 -6.09 -8.43 -21.07
C ASP A 47 -7.31 -9.36 -21.19
N ILE A 48 -8.10 -9.53 -20.13
CA ILE A 48 -9.29 -10.36 -20.15
C ILE A 48 -10.44 -9.73 -20.96
N GLU A 49 -10.63 -8.40 -20.87
CA GLU A 49 -11.57 -7.66 -21.75
C GLU A 49 -11.24 -7.86 -23.23
N HIS A 50 -9.95 -7.80 -23.59
CA HIS A 50 -9.49 -8.02 -24.95
C HIS A 50 -9.65 -9.48 -25.39
N HIS A 51 -9.27 -10.42 -24.53
CA HIS A 51 -9.30 -11.85 -24.84
C HIS A 51 -10.73 -12.40 -25.02
N LEU A 52 -11.67 -11.93 -24.22
CA LEU A 52 -13.06 -12.41 -24.23
C LEU A 52 -14.00 -11.56 -25.06
N ARG A 53 -13.55 -10.50 -25.71
CA ARG A 53 -14.39 -9.54 -26.47
C ARG A 53 -15.37 -10.18 -27.47
N ASN A 54 -15.00 -11.33 -28.06
CA ASN A 54 -15.81 -12.04 -29.04
C ASN A 54 -16.75 -13.09 -28.41
N LYS A 55 -16.57 -13.39 -27.09
CA LYS A 55 -17.35 -14.39 -26.36
C LYS A 55 -18.33 -13.77 -25.40
N ARG A 56 -17.93 -12.70 -24.74
CA ARG A 56 -18.73 -12.02 -23.72
C ARG A 56 -18.34 -10.55 -23.62
N GLN A 57 -19.33 -9.67 -23.46
CA GLN A 57 -19.07 -8.26 -23.19
C GLN A 57 -18.60 -8.08 -21.75
N ILE A 58 -17.30 -7.89 -21.56
CA ILE A 58 -16.70 -7.61 -20.26
C ILE A 58 -16.33 -6.14 -20.19
N ARG A 59 -16.62 -5.52 -19.06
CA ARG A 59 -16.16 -4.19 -18.69
C ARG A 59 -15.52 -4.25 -17.32
N SER A 60 -14.47 -3.46 -17.09
CA SER A 60 -13.88 -3.29 -15.78
C SER A 60 -14.03 -1.87 -15.25
N VAL A 61 -14.17 -1.77 -13.95
CA VAL A 61 -14.22 -0.51 -13.21
C VAL A 61 -13.19 -0.58 -12.11
N HIS A 62 -12.27 0.36 -12.06
CA HIS A 62 -11.23 0.43 -11.04
C HIS A 62 -11.45 1.64 -10.14
N ILE A 63 -11.68 1.40 -8.86
CA ILE A 63 -11.95 2.43 -7.85
C ILE A 63 -10.92 2.35 -6.74
N ASN A 64 -10.20 3.45 -6.52
CA ASN A 64 -9.36 3.59 -5.33
C ASN A 64 -10.23 4.06 -4.16
N CYS A 65 -10.35 3.22 -3.13
CA CYS A 65 -11.20 3.43 -1.97
C CYS A 65 -10.64 4.50 -1.00
N ARG A 66 -9.37 4.86 -1.13
CA ARG A 66 -8.81 6.00 -0.41
C ARG A 66 -9.41 7.33 -0.86
N ASN A 67 -9.74 7.43 -2.17
CA ASN A 67 -10.38 8.60 -2.76
C ASN A 67 -11.91 8.55 -2.71
N ALA A 68 -12.49 7.35 -2.51
CA ALA A 68 -13.93 7.12 -2.44
C ALA A 68 -14.23 6.33 -1.15
N THR A 69 -14.32 7.05 -0.04
CA THR A 69 -14.32 6.47 1.31
C THR A 69 -15.70 6.09 1.84
N THR A 70 -16.79 6.25 1.08
CA THR A 70 -18.14 5.86 1.49
C THR A 70 -18.76 4.90 0.49
N ASN A 71 -19.57 3.94 0.99
CA ASN A 71 -20.25 2.95 0.20
C ASN A 71 -21.07 3.58 -0.95
N VAL A 72 -21.79 4.67 -0.66
CA VAL A 72 -22.61 5.41 -1.66
C VAL A 72 -21.72 5.98 -2.76
N ARG A 73 -20.57 6.58 -2.40
CA ARG A 73 -19.67 7.20 -3.38
C ARG A 73 -18.98 6.16 -4.27
N VAL A 74 -18.65 5.00 -3.73
CA VAL A 74 -18.13 3.87 -4.52
C VAL A 74 -19.20 3.36 -5.48
N ALA A 75 -20.41 3.08 -4.99
CA ALA A 75 -21.53 2.63 -5.83
C ALA A 75 -21.86 3.64 -6.96
N GLN A 76 -21.87 4.92 -6.64
CA GLN A 76 -22.08 5.99 -7.62
C GLN A 76 -21.00 5.98 -8.72
N ARG A 77 -19.72 5.86 -8.37
CA ARG A 77 -18.64 5.77 -9.36
C ARG A 77 -18.74 4.53 -10.25
N ILE A 78 -19.19 3.40 -9.69
CA ILE A 78 -19.44 2.18 -10.47
C ILE A 78 -20.49 2.47 -11.54
N VAL A 79 -21.64 3.03 -11.14
CA VAL A 79 -22.74 3.34 -12.06
C VAL A 79 -22.33 4.35 -13.12
N GLN A 80 -21.64 5.43 -12.74
CA GLN A 80 -21.18 6.47 -13.67
C GLN A 80 -20.17 5.97 -14.70
N THR A 81 -19.37 4.96 -14.37
CA THR A 81 -18.46 4.34 -15.34
C THR A 81 -19.23 3.60 -16.44
N LEU A 82 -20.42 3.08 -16.12
CA LEU A 82 -21.29 2.39 -17.08
C LEU A 82 -22.24 3.36 -17.82
N ASP A 83 -22.65 4.42 -17.14
CA ASP A 83 -23.55 5.47 -17.66
C ASP A 83 -23.04 6.84 -17.19
N ALA A 84 -22.34 7.54 -18.08
CA ALA A 84 -21.78 8.86 -17.80
C ALA A 84 -22.85 9.95 -17.56
N GLY A 85 -24.11 9.72 -17.98
CA GLY A 85 -25.24 10.63 -17.76
C GLY A 85 -25.93 10.43 -16.42
N HIS A 86 -25.50 9.46 -15.60
CA HIS A 86 -26.14 9.17 -14.33
C HIS A 86 -25.94 10.30 -13.31
N PRO A 87 -26.99 10.71 -12.55
CA PRO A 87 -26.90 11.84 -11.62
C PRO A 87 -25.78 11.72 -10.59
N ASP A 88 -25.12 12.86 -10.30
CA ASP A 88 -23.98 12.95 -9.37
C ASP A 88 -24.38 13.00 -7.89
N ARG A 89 -25.64 13.28 -7.59
CA ARG A 89 -26.12 13.52 -6.21
C ARG A 89 -27.58 13.12 -6.04
N GLY A 90 -27.96 12.93 -4.76
CA GLY A 90 -29.36 12.77 -4.37
C GLY A 90 -29.88 11.34 -4.43
N LEU A 91 -29.05 10.36 -4.77
CA LEU A 91 -29.48 8.97 -4.84
C LEU A 91 -29.08 8.19 -3.58
N SER A 92 -29.99 7.39 -3.11
CA SER A 92 -29.76 6.40 -2.05
C SER A 92 -28.97 5.20 -2.57
N MET A 93 -28.40 4.41 -1.66
CA MET A 93 -27.71 3.14 -2.01
C MET A 93 -28.62 2.19 -2.80
N GLY A 94 -29.89 2.06 -2.41
CA GLY A 94 -30.85 1.21 -3.10
C GLY A 94 -31.12 1.63 -4.54
N GLU A 95 -31.23 2.94 -4.80
CA GLU A 95 -31.41 3.48 -6.15
C GLU A 95 -30.19 3.26 -7.01
N LEU A 96 -28.99 3.43 -6.46
CA LEU A 96 -27.72 3.16 -7.16
C LEU A 96 -27.59 1.68 -7.54
N LEU A 97 -27.90 0.77 -6.63
CA LEU A 97 -27.87 -0.66 -6.91
C LEU A 97 -28.93 -1.07 -7.94
N ASN A 98 -30.14 -0.47 -7.90
CA ASN A 98 -31.17 -0.71 -8.89
C ASN A 98 -30.76 -0.17 -10.28
N SER A 99 -30.07 0.97 -10.33
CA SER A 99 -29.50 1.49 -11.57
C SER A 99 -28.41 0.57 -12.12
N LEU A 100 -27.50 0.07 -11.23
CA LEU A 100 -26.48 -0.90 -11.61
C LEU A 100 -27.10 -2.18 -12.17
N ARG A 101 -28.12 -2.74 -11.53
CA ARG A 101 -28.85 -3.92 -12.01
C ARG A 101 -29.43 -3.69 -13.40
N ARG A 102 -30.09 -2.54 -13.65
CA ARG A 102 -30.64 -2.21 -14.99
C ARG A 102 -29.54 -2.14 -16.06
N LEU A 103 -28.41 -1.49 -15.75
CA LEU A 103 -27.28 -1.34 -16.68
C LEU A 103 -26.61 -2.67 -17.02
N LEU A 104 -26.55 -3.58 -16.08
CA LEU A 104 -26.05 -4.95 -16.32
C LEU A 104 -26.97 -5.74 -17.22
N ARG A 105 -28.29 -5.69 -16.97
CA ARG A 105 -29.29 -6.41 -17.76
C ARG A 105 -29.40 -5.91 -19.21
N SER A 106 -29.52 -4.59 -19.38
CA SER A 106 -29.77 -3.98 -20.70
C SER A 106 -28.70 -4.30 -21.74
N ASN A 107 -27.53 -4.74 -21.31
CA ASN A 107 -26.39 -4.98 -22.17
C ASN A 107 -25.78 -6.37 -22.07
N GLU A 108 -26.38 -7.30 -21.29
CA GLU A 108 -25.83 -8.64 -21.01
C GLU A 108 -24.37 -8.63 -20.61
N ARG A 109 -23.95 -7.57 -19.87
CA ARG A 109 -22.55 -7.30 -19.55
C ARG A 109 -22.09 -8.07 -18.32
N HIS A 110 -20.86 -8.51 -18.37
CA HIS A 110 -20.12 -8.90 -17.19
C HIS A 110 -19.25 -7.73 -16.70
N LEU A 111 -19.39 -7.36 -15.43
CA LEU A 111 -18.66 -6.25 -14.83
C LEU A 111 -17.62 -6.77 -13.86
N ILE A 112 -16.34 -6.45 -14.08
CA ILE A 112 -15.27 -6.68 -13.11
C ILE A 112 -15.07 -5.40 -12.31
N ILE A 113 -15.37 -5.43 -11.02
CA ILE A 113 -15.17 -4.29 -10.12
C ILE A 113 -13.88 -4.52 -9.33
N VAL A 114 -12.93 -3.62 -9.50
CA VAL A 114 -11.69 -3.59 -8.73
C VAL A 114 -11.81 -2.51 -7.65
N LEU A 115 -11.83 -2.93 -6.39
CA LEU A 115 -11.77 -2.03 -5.23
C LEU A 115 -10.35 -2.03 -4.69
N ASP A 116 -9.60 -1.01 -5.04
CA ASP A 116 -8.20 -0.83 -4.63
C ASP A 116 -8.12 -0.08 -3.31
N GLU A 117 -7.18 -0.48 -2.44
CA GLU A 117 -7.05 0.02 -1.06
C GLU A 117 -8.39 -0.11 -0.29
N VAL A 118 -9.02 -1.28 -0.42
CA VAL A 118 -10.37 -1.56 0.12
C VAL A 118 -10.44 -1.48 1.65
N ASP A 119 -9.33 -1.69 2.33
CA ASP A 119 -9.19 -1.52 3.78
C ASP A 119 -9.65 -0.13 4.26
N HIS A 120 -9.41 0.93 3.47
CA HIS A 120 -9.91 2.28 3.78
C HIS A 120 -11.44 2.36 3.76
N LEU A 121 -12.10 1.69 2.83
CA LEU A 121 -13.56 1.63 2.75
C LEU A 121 -14.13 0.84 3.91
N LEU A 122 -13.57 -0.35 4.18
CA LEU A 122 -14.03 -1.25 5.23
C LEU A 122 -13.95 -0.63 6.61
N ARG A 123 -12.84 0.03 6.94
CA ARG A 123 -12.67 0.72 8.22
C ARG A 123 -13.64 1.88 8.42
N LYS A 124 -14.04 2.57 7.35
CA LYS A 124 -14.90 3.75 7.43
C LYS A 124 -16.38 3.46 7.26
N SER A 125 -16.74 2.49 6.44
CA SER A 125 -18.13 2.27 5.98
C SER A 125 -18.58 0.82 6.10
N GLY A 126 -17.76 -0.08 6.65
CA GLY A 126 -18.10 -1.49 6.85
C GLY A 126 -18.20 -2.29 5.55
N ASN A 127 -18.81 -3.48 5.66
CA ASN A 127 -18.87 -4.50 4.61
C ASN A 127 -20.10 -4.40 3.69
N ASP A 128 -21.08 -3.56 4.01
CA ASP A 128 -22.41 -3.55 3.38
C ASP A 128 -22.38 -3.51 1.86
N LEU A 129 -21.55 -2.62 1.28
CA LEU A 129 -21.47 -2.50 -0.18
C LEU A 129 -20.95 -3.80 -0.81
N ILE A 130 -19.89 -4.39 -0.26
CA ILE A 130 -19.30 -5.62 -0.79
C ILE A 130 -20.31 -6.75 -0.70
N TYR A 131 -21.00 -6.88 0.43
CA TYR A 131 -22.06 -7.85 0.62
C TYR A 131 -23.19 -7.69 -0.42
N GLN A 132 -23.65 -6.46 -0.66
CA GLN A 132 -24.69 -6.17 -1.65
C GLN A 132 -24.24 -6.42 -3.10
N LEU A 133 -22.98 -6.11 -3.44
CA LEU A 133 -22.41 -6.42 -4.74
C LEU A 133 -22.31 -7.92 -5.00
N LEU A 134 -21.92 -8.71 -3.99
CA LEU A 134 -21.88 -10.18 -4.08
C LEU A 134 -23.25 -10.84 -4.21
N ARG A 135 -24.31 -10.11 -3.90
CA ARG A 135 -25.71 -10.59 -4.00
C ARG A 135 -26.48 -9.93 -5.15
N ILE A 136 -25.84 -9.18 -5.98
CA ILE A 136 -26.54 -8.38 -6.98
C ILE A 136 -27.34 -9.24 -7.96
N ASP A 137 -26.92 -10.47 -8.16
CA ASP A 137 -27.48 -11.44 -9.09
C ASP A 137 -28.57 -12.35 -8.46
N GLU A 138 -28.70 -12.36 -7.10
CA GLU A 138 -29.59 -13.34 -6.41
C GLU A 138 -31.09 -13.08 -6.65
N ASP A 139 -31.47 -11.84 -6.84
CA ASP A 139 -32.88 -11.45 -6.98
C ASP A 139 -33.32 -11.32 -8.46
N GLN A 140 -32.51 -11.83 -9.42
CA GLN A 140 -32.73 -11.49 -10.82
C GLN A 140 -32.51 -12.64 -11.79
N GLU A 141 -33.52 -12.91 -12.60
CA GLU A 141 -33.38 -13.64 -13.86
C GLU A 141 -32.71 -12.72 -14.90
N GLY A 142 -31.48 -13.01 -15.28
CA GLY A 142 -30.74 -12.22 -16.27
C GLY A 142 -29.30 -12.62 -16.43
N THR A 143 -28.69 -12.20 -17.51
CA THR A 143 -27.33 -12.60 -17.95
C THR A 143 -26.21 -11.65 -17.46
N GLY A 144 -26.56 -10.54 -16.82
CA GLY A 144 -25.60 -9.58 -16.29
C GLY A 144 -25.05 -10.01 -14.93
N THR A 145 -23.75 -10.20 -14.84
CA THR A 145 -23.07 -10.66 -13.60
C THR A 145 -21.92 -9.74 -13.20
N ILE A 146 -21.50 -9.85 -11.94
CA ILE A 146 -20.37 -9.08 -11.37
C ILE A 146 -19.30 -10.02 -10.86
N SER A 147 -18.04 -9.65 -11.10
CA SER A 147 -16.87 -10.21 -10.40
C SER A 147 -16.18 -9.12 -9.57
N LEU A 148 -15.67 -9.47 -8.41
CA LEU A 148 -14.98 -8.55 -7.51
C LEU A 148 -13.50 -8.90 -7.38
N ILE A 149 -12.65 -7.88 -7.52
CA ILE A 149 -11.23 -7.92 -7.16
C ILE A 149 -11.04 -6.92 -6.02
N LEU A 150 -10.77 -7.41 -4.80
CA LEU A 150 -10.43 -6.57 -3.66
C LEU A 150 -8.92 -6.51 -3.52
N ILE A 151 -8.36 -5.31 -3.40
CA ILE A 151 -6.91 -5.10 -3.22
C ILE A 151 -6.68 -4.41 -1.90
N SER A 152 -5.79 -4.98 -1.08
CA SER A 152 -5.37 -4.41 0.21
C SER A 152 -3.89 -4.60 0.48
N GLN A 153 -3.36 -3.82 1.42
CA GLN A 153 -2.02 -4.02 1.97
C GLN A 153 -2.02 -5.05 3.10
N GLU A 154 -3.10 -5.14 3.84
CA GLU A 154 -3.26 -6.00 5.01
C GLU A 154 -4.11 -7.24 4.67
N GLN A 155 -4.18 -8.18 5.59
CA GLN A 155 -5.11 -9.31 5.51
C GLN A 155 -6.54 -8.81 5.74
N VAL A 156 -7.19 -8.40 4.66
CA VAL A 156 -8.58 -7.91 4.67
C VAL A 156 -9.57 -8.97 5.10
N LEU A 157 -9.22 -10.24 4.92
CA LEU A 157 -10.09 -11.36 5.32
C LEU A 157 -10.44 -11.32 6.82
N ASP A 158 -9.54 -10.80 7.66
CA ASP A 158 -9.78 -10.68 9.12
C ASP A 158 -10.78 -9.56 9.47
N VAL A 159 -11.02 -8.64 8.53
CA VAL A 159 -11.94 -7.50 8.70
C VAL A 159 -13.27 -7.73 8.01
N LEU A 160 -13.33 -8.69 7.08
CA LEU A 160 -14.55 -9.07 6.40
C LEU A 160 -15.44 -9.94 7.30
N GLU A 161 -16.74 -9.69 7.27
CA GLU A 161 -17.72 -10.52 7.96
C GLU A 161 -17.75 -11.94 7.37
N ASN A 162 -18.04 -12.93 8.20
CA ASN A 162 -18.12 -14.35 7.81
C ASN A 162 -19.04 -14.58 6.60
N ALA A 163 -20.14 -13.83 6.50
CA ALA A 163 -21.07 -13.91 5.38
C ALA A 163 -20.43 -13.48 4.05
N VAL A 164 -19.55 -12.48 4.07
CA VAL A 164 -18.79 -12.02 2.90
C VAL A 164 -17.70 -13.02 2.56
N ILE A 165 -16.94 -13.50 3.56
CA ILE A 165 -15.86 -14.48 3.37
C ILE A 165 -16.40 -15.78 2.75
N SER A 166 -17.53 -16.28 3.25
CA SER A 166 -18.18 -17.50 2.71
C SER A 166 -18.51 -17.37 1.22
N ARG A 167 -18.95 -16.19 0.77
CA ARG A 167 -19.29 -15.92 -0.64
C ARG A 167 -18.06 -15.67 -1.51
N PHE A 168 -17.04 -15.07 -0.94
CA PHE A 168 -15.75 -14.92 -1.62
C PHE A 168 -15.09 -16.26 -1.88
N GLY A 169 -15.23 -17.20 -0.98
CA GLY A 169 -14.53 -18.48 -0.96
C GLY A 169 -13.12 -18.36 -0.35
N HIS A 170 -12.84 -19.22 0.62
CA HIS A 170 -11.56 -19.23 1.35
C HIS A 170 -10.33 -19.41 0.47
N THR A 171 -10.48 -20.04 -0.70
CA THR A 171 -9.38 -20.27 -1.66
C THR A 171 -9.11 -19.11 -2.62
N ASN A 172 -9.93 -18.09 -2.59
CA ASN A 172 -9.84 -16.95 -3.52
C ASN A 172 -8.97 -15.80 -2.99
N HIS A 173 -8.00 -16.12 -2.15
CA HIS A 173 -6.95 -15.23 -1.70
C HIS A 173 -5.70 -15.40 -2.56
N LEU A 174 -5.12 -14.28 -3.01
CA LEU A 174 -3.92 -14.21 -3.82
C LEU A 174 -2.90 -13.28 -3.13
N PRO A 175 -2.03 -13.81 -2.27
CA PRO A 175 -0.98 -13.01 -1.66
C PRO A 175 0.11 -12.69 -2.69
N ILE A 176 0.54 -11.44 -2.73
CA ILE A 176 1.65 -10.98 -3.58
C ILE A 176 2.80 -10.57 -2.66
N PRO A 177 3.91 -11.32 -2.68
CA PRO A 177 5.09 -10.97 -1.87
C PRO A 177 5.78 -9.70 -2.39
N SER A 178 6.66 -9.13 -1.60
CA SER A 178 7.65 -8.14 -2.06
C SER A 178 8.43 -8.68 -3.25
N TYR A 179 9.01 -7.80 -4.04
CA TYR A 179 9.96 -8.23 -5.07
C TYR A 179 11.28 -8.64 -4.40
N ASP A 180 11.86 -9.72 -4.90
CA ASP A 180 13.25 -10.08 -4.64
C ASP A 180 14.21 -9.24 -5.49
N TYR A 181 15.50 -9.39 -5.26
CA TYR A 181 16.54 -8.69 -6.00
C TYR A 181 16.42 -8.89 -7.53
N GLU A 182 16.19 -10.12 -7.96
CA GLU A 182 16.10 -10.44 -9.40
C GLU A 182 14.87 -9.77 -10.05
N GLY A 183 13.75 -9.75 -9.35
CA GLY A 183 12.54 -9.05 -9.80
C GLY A 183 12.75 -7.54 -9.89
N LEU A 184 13.43 -6.94 -8.89
CA LEU A 184 13.75 -5.51 -8.89
C LEU A 184 14.75 -5.18 -10.03
N LEU A 185 15.77 -6.01 -10.25
CA LEU A 185 16.73 -5.82 -11.34
C LEU A 185 16.04 -5.90 -12.71
N ALA A 186 15.16 -6.87 -12.90
CA ALA A 186 14.40 -7.01 -14.13
C ALA A 186 13.46 -5.82 -14.39
N ILE A 187 12.84 -5.26 -13.34
CA ILE A 187 12.02 -4.04 -13.43
C ILE A 187 12.91 -2.84 -13.79
N THR A 188 14.06 -2.70 -13.13
CA THR A 188 15.02 -1.60 -13.41
C THR A 188 15.45 -1.63 -14.87
N ARG A 189 15.83 -2.82 -15.38
CA ARG A 189 16.23 -3.01 -16.77
C ARG A 189 15.11 -2.64 -17.73
N GLN A 190 13.91 -3.18 -17.53
CA GLN A 190 12.76 -2.86 -18.37
C GLN A 190 12.47 -1.34 -18.42
N ARG A 191 12.64 -0.65 -17.29
CA ARG A 191 12.42 0.80 -17.22
C ARG A 191 13.52 1.57 -17.93
N ALA A 192 14.78 1.19 -17.73
CA ALA A 192 15.92 1.81 -18.41
C ALA A 192 15.81 1.65 -19.95
N GLU A 193 15.53 0.45 -20.42
CA GLU A 193 15.31 0.16 -21.84
C GLU A 193 14.15 0.96 -22.47
N ALA A 194 13.07 1.15 -21.70
CA ALA A 194 11.88 1.85 -22.18
C ALA A 194 12.02 3.40 -22.16
N SER A 195 12.90 3.96 -21.33
CA SER A 195 12.92 5.40 -21.04
C SER A 195 14.25 6.09 -21.30
N LEU A 196 15.35 5.35 -21.42
CA LEU A 196 16.69 5.90 -21.51
C LEU A 196 17.38 5.50 -22.82
N ASN A 197 18.33 6.32 -23.24
CA ASN A 197 19.21 5.97 -24.36
C ASN A 197 20.07 4.75 -23.99
N PRO A 198 20.26 3.76 -24.87
CA PRO A 198 21.04 2.57 -24.58
C PRO A 198 22.49 2.83 -24.14
N GLN A 199 23.05 3.98 -24.50
CA GLN A 199 24.43 4.38 -24.16
C GLN A 199 24.52 5.17 -22.85
N SER A 200 23.39 5.53 -22.21
CA SER A 200 23.38 6.35 -21.01
C SER A 200 23.44 5.55 -19.70
N TRP A 201 23.41 4.24 -19.75
CA TRP A 201 23.46 3.37 -18.59
C TRP A 201 24.20 2.05 -18.90
N ASN A 202 24.57 1.35 -17.84
CA ASN A 202 25.17 0.01 -17.93
C ASN A 202 24.58 -0.91 -16.87
N GLU A 203 24.91 -2.20 -16.96
CA GLU A 203 24.37 -3.23 -16.06
C GLU A 203 24.77 -3.02 -14.58
N GLU A 204 25.93 -2.41 -14.33
CA GLU A 204 26.40 -2.14 -12.96
C GLU A 204 25.51 -1.10 -12.26
N ILE A 205 25.07 -0.08 -12.99
CA ILE A 205 24.13 0.94 -12.49
C ILE A 205 22.78 0.28 -12.16
N LEU A 206 22.26 -0.59 -13.02
CA LEU A 206 21.00 -1.28 -12.77
C LEU A 206 21.08 -2.17 -11.53
N LYS A 207 22.18 -2.91 -11.37
CA LYS A 207 22.45 -3.73 -10.19
C LYS A 207 22.56 -2.88 -8.92
N LEU A 208 23.20 -1.72 -8.98
CA LEU A 208 23.30 -0.81 -7.85
C LEU A 208 21.93 -0.29 -7.40
N ILE A 209 21.06 0.09 -8.36
CA ILE A 209 19.68 0.51 -8.08
C ILE A 209 18.89 -0.63 -7.44
N ALA A 210 18.94 -1.83 -8.03
CA ALA A 210 18.23 -3.00 -7.51
C ALA A 210 18.71 -3.38 -6.10
N THR A 211 20.02 -3.35 -5.85
CA THR A 211 20.61 -3.59 -4.52
C THR A 211 20.13 -2.56 -3.50
N SER A 212 20.06 -1.29 -3.87
CA SER A 212 19.61 -0.21 -2.98
C SER A 212 18.13 -0.34 -2.61
N ALA A 213 17.29 -0.92 -3.48
CA ALA A 213 15.87 -1.13 -3.24
C ALA A 213 15.54 -2.52 -2.63
N ALA A 214 16.47 -3.47 -2.67
CA ALA A 214 16.25 -4.84 -2.22
C ALA A 214 15.76 -4.96 -0.77
N PRO A 215 16.23 -4.15 0.21
CA PRO A 215 15.74 -4.23 1.59
C PRO A 215 14.24 -3.95 1.72
N SER A 216 13.67 -3.11 0.85
CA SER A 216 12.23 -2.81 0.86
C SER A 216 11.41 -3.76 0.00
N GLY A 217 11.99 -4.30 -1.06
CA GLY A 217 11.29 -5.06 -2.09
C GLY A 217 10.22 -4.24 -2.85
N ASP A 218 10.30 -2.91 -2.78
CA ASP A 218 9.32 -1.98 -3.38
C ASP A 218 9.75 -1.56 -4.79
N ALA A 219 8.99 -1.99 -5.81
CA ALA A 219 9.24 -1.60 -7.20
C ALA A 219 9.11 -0.09 -7.46
N ARG A 220 8.39 0.66 -6.63
CA ARG A 220 8.29 2.13 -6.77
C ARG A 220 9.62 2.77 -6.42
N GLN A 221 10.32 2.24 -5.42
CA GLN A 221 11.62 2.73 -4.99
C GLN A 221 12.68 2.58 -6.11
N VAL A 222 12.63 1.48 -6.85
CA VAL A 222 13.48 1.28 -8.04
C VAL A 222 13.26 2.39 -9.08
N ILE A 223 12.00 2.68 -9.38
CA ILE A 223 11.64 3.71 -10.35
C ILE A 223 12.07 5.10 -9.86
N GLU A 224 11.89 5.37 -8.60
CA GLU A 224 12.28 6.63 -7.96
C GLU A 224 13.80 6.82 -7.94
N LEU A 225 14.57 5.76 -7.65
CA LEU A 225 16.03 5.76 -7.71
C LEU A 225 16.53 6.00 -9.12
N LEU A 226 15.96 5.31 -10.12
CA LEU A 226 16.34 5.49 -11.52
C LEU A 226 16.07 6.92 -11.99
N ASN A 227 14.86 7.43 -11.76
CA ASN A 227 14.50 8.79 -12.15
C ASN A 227 15.38 9.84 -11.47
N GLY A 228 15.60 9.72 -10.16
CA GLY A 228 16.44 10.66 -9.42
C GLY A 228 17.91 10.61 -9.84
N ALA A 229 18.44 9.43 -10.20
CA ALA A 229 19.78 9.30 -10.74
C ALA A 229 19.91 10.00 -12.12
N VAL A 230 18.87 9.90 -12.96
CA VAL A 230 18.81 10.61 -14.26
C VAL A 230 18.78 12.12 -14.04
N GLU A 231 17.91 12.62 -13.16
CA GLU A 231 17.81 14.04 -12.82
C GLU A 231 19.16 14.61 -12.32
N HIS A 232 19.91 13.85 -11.50
CA HIS A 232 21.24 14.25 -11.05
C HIS A 232 22.25 14.29 -12.19
N ALA A 233 22.28 13.26 -13.04
CA ALA A 233 23.19 13.23 -14.20
C ALA A 233 22.93 14.40 -15.15
N GLU A 234 21.66 14.71 -15.42
CA GLU A 234 21.27 15.86 -16.25
C GLU A 234 21.70 17.21 -15.62
N SER A 235 21.53 17.35 -14.29
CA SER A 235 21.97 18.58 -13.58
C SER A 235 23.48 18.77 -13.61
N ASP A 236 24.25 17.67 -13.64
CA ASP A 236 25.70 17.67 -13.75
C ASP A 236 26.20 17.77 -15.21
N GLY A 237 25.26 17.86 -16.17
CA GLY A 237 25.59 17.94 -17.60
C GLY A 237 26.16 16.63 -18.16
N ARG A 238 25.91 15.50 -17.53
CA ARG A 238 26.40 14.17 -17.91
C ARG A 238 25.36 13.45 -18.76
N SER A 239 25.83 12.77 -19.79
CA SER A 239 24.99 11.88 -20.62
C SER A 239 24.99 10.41 -20.17
N LEU A 240 25.88 10.05 -19.23
CA LEU A 240 26.03 8.71 -18.69
C LEU A 240 25.69 8.71 -17.21
N LEU A 241 24.92 7.70 -16.78
CA LEU A 241 24.65 7.45 -15.37
C LEU A 241 25.89 6.86 -14.70
N GLU A 242 26.32 7.49 -13.63
CA GLU A 242 27.45 7.06 -12.80
C GLU A 242 26.96 6.59 -11.41
N PRO A 243 27.71 5.74 -10.69
CA PRO A 243 27.32 5.26 -9.37
C PRO A 243 27.03 6.37 -8.36
N GLU A 244 27.70 7.51 -8.47
CA GLU A 244 27.51 8.67 -7.59
C GLU A 244 26.10 9.25 -7.68
N HIS A 245 25.50 9.29 -8.88
CA HIS A 245 24.14 9.78 -9.08
C HIS A 245 23.13 8.90 -8.35
N VAL A 246 23.31 7.57 -8.42
CA VAL A 246 22.45 6.61 -7.70
C VAL A 246 22.63 6.72 -6.19
N GLN A 247 23.89 6.78 -5.72
CA GLN A 247 24.20 6.86 -4.28
C GLN A 247 23.67 8.14 -3.64
N THR A 248 23.79 9.27 -4.34
CA THR A 248 23.26 10.57 -3.88
C THR A 248 21.75 10.48 -3.70
N ARG A 249 21.05 9.89 -4.67
CA ARG A 249 19.59 9.70 -4.56
C ARG A 249 19.22 8.68 -3.49
N ALA A 250 19.94 7.57 -3.39
CA ALA A 250 19.67 6.51 -2.38
C ALA A 250 19.76 7.05 -0.94
N LYS A 251 20.71 7.94 -0.66
CA LYS A 251 20.82 8.60 0.65
C LYS A 251 19.65 9.53 0.99
N SER A 252 18.95 10.05 -0.01
CA SER A 252 17.80 10.93 0.17
C SER A 252 16.46 10.19 0.30
N ILE A 253 16.42 8.89 -0.04
CA ILE A 253 15.22 8.07 0.09
C ILE A 253 15.20 7.46 1.49
N PRO A 254 14.13 7.68 2.28
CA PRO A 254 13.97 7.02 3.57
C PRO A 254 13.96 5.49 3.38
N GLN A 255 14.85 4.79 4.05
CA GLN A 255 14.91 3.34 3.96
C GLN A 255 13.75 2.73 4.73
N VAL A 256 13.17 1.65 4.19
CA VAL A 256 12.23 0.83 4.95
C VAL A 256 13.04 0.09 6.02
N MET A 257 12.72 0.38 7.28
CA MET A 257 13.37 -0.26 8.40
C MET A 257 13.11 -1.77 8.38
N PRO A 258 14.16 -2.61 8.48
CA PRO A 258 14.01 -4.06 8.55
C PRO A 258 13.10 -4.50 9.71
N GLU A 259 12.40 -5.62 9.55
CA GLU A 259 11.45 -6.07 10.59
C GLU A 259 12.14 -6.56 11.85
N ASP A 260 13.28 -7.20 11.69
CA ASP A 260 14.15 -7.71 12.77
C ASP A 260 14.61 -6.60 13.72
N VAL A 261 14.92 -5.41 13.21
CA VAL A 261 15.31 -4.25 14.03
C VAL A 261 14.18 -3.82 14.98
N LEU A 262 12.91 -3.88 14.53
CA LEU A 262 11.77 -3.60 15.40
C LEU A 262 11.49 -4.74 16.40
N ASP A 263 11.92 -5.98 16.09
CA ASP A 263 11.75 -7.13 16.99
C ASP A 263 12.69 -7.06 18.19
N GLU A 264 13.83 -6.38 18.07
CA GLU A 264 14.75 -6.11 19.17
C GLU A 264 14.15 -5.15 20.21
N LEU A 265 13.18 -4.31 19.78
CA LEU A 265 12.51 -3.39 20.69
C LEU A 265 11.32 -4.08 21.38
N THR A 266 11.33 -4.09 22.71
CA THR A 266 10.24 -4.67 23.51
C THR A 266 9.79 -3.71 24.61
N GLY A 267 8.49 -3.66 24.89
CA GLY A 267 7.92 -2.90 25.99
C GLY A 267 8.08 -1.36 25.82
N HIS A 268 8.57 -0.69 26.84
CA HIS A 268 8.68 0.78 26.90
C HIS A 268 9.50 1.44 25.77
N PRO A 269 10.66 0.92 25.32
CA PRO A 269 11.36 1.45 24.14
C PRO A 269 10.49 1.56 22.91
N MET A 270 9.58 0.60 22.68
CA MET A 270 8.64 0.62 21.56
C MET A 270 7.60 1.75 21.72
N LEU A 271 7.12 2.01 22.94
CA LEU A 271 6.21 3.13 23.23
C LEU A 271 6.89 4.49 23.06
N VAL A 272 8.17 4.60 23.44
CA VAL A 272 8.98 5.80 23.21
C VAL A 272 9.12 6.05 21.70
N LEU A 273 9.47 5.02 20.93
CA LEU A 273 9.60 5.13 19.47
C LEU A 273 8.26 5.50 18.81
N LEU A 274 7.14 4.96 19.27
CA LEU A 274 5.82 5.32 18.78
C LEU A 274 5.51 6.81 19.02
N GLY A 275 5.84 7.33 20.20
CA GLY A 275 5.72 8.75 20.52
C GLY A 275 6.56 9.63 19.59
N ILE A 276 7.81 9.25 19.33
CA ILE A 276 8.72 9.91 18.40
C ILE A 276 8.12 9.92 16.98
N CYS A 277 7.69 8.77 16.49
CA CYS A 277 7.09 8.65 15.16
C CYS A 277 5.85 9.53 14.99
N ARG A 278 4.97 9.57 15.99
CA ARG A 278 3.75 10.40 15.95
C ARG A 278 4.06 11.89 15.87
N ARG A 279 5.10 12.36 16.54
CA ARG A 279 5.52 13.76 16.51
C ARG A 279 6.21 14.11 15.19
N LEU A 280 7.14 13.29 14.74
CA LEU A 280 7.91 13.49 13.52
C LEU A 280 7.08 13.37 12.21
N ARG A 281 5.82 12.94 12.29
CA ARG A 281 4.86 13.09 11.17
C ARG A 281 4.58 14.55 10.81
N LYS A 282 4.78 15.48 11.75
CA LYS A 282 4.41 16.90 11.62
C LYS A 282 5.62 17.85 11.69
N THR A 283 6.77 17.37 12.11
CA THR A 283 7.99 18.17 12.31
C THR A 283 9.21 17.38 11.87
N GLU A 284 10.24 18.04 11.37
CA GLU A 284 11.50 17.39 10.95
C GLU A 284 12.32 16.89 12.13
N PHE A 285 12.22 17.56 13.26
CA PHE A 285 12.89 17.18 14.51
C PHE A 285 12.01 17.48 15.72
N MET A 286 12.34 16.87 16.84
CA MET A 286 11.73 17.11 18.13
C MET A 286 12.80 17.18 19.23
N THR A 287 12.46 17.82 20.36
CA THR A 287 13.38 17.93 21.50
C THR A 287 13.21 16.73 22.45
N SER A 288 14.19 16.50 23.32
CA SER A 288 14.08 15.48 24.36
C SER A 288 12.86 15.69 25.29
N LYS A 289 12.47 16.96 25.53
CA LYS A 289 11.26 17.29 26.29
C LYS A 289 9.99 16.88 25.57
N ASP A 290 9.97 17.05 24.23
CA ASP A 290 8.83 16.60 23.41
C ASP A 290 8.71 15.08 23.43
N VAL A 291 9.84 14.33 23.43
CA VAL A 291 9.83 12.88 23.55
C VAL A 291 9.13 12.42 24.81
N GLU A 292 9.48 13.01 25.95
CA GLU A 292 8.87 12.66 27.24
C GLU A 292 7.36 12.95 27.24
N SER A 293 6.98 14.10 26.72
CA SER A 293 5.56 14.49 26.63
C SER A 293 4.77 13.52 25.74
N MET A 294 5.31 13.18 24.56
CA MET A 294 4.66 12.23 23.64
C MET A 294 4.64 10.80 24.19
N TYR A 295 5.72 10.38 24.86
CA TYR A 295 5.79 9.07 25.52
C TYR A 295 4.74 8.96 26.65
N ALA A 296 4.53 10.01 27.43
CA ALA A 296 3.49 10.03 28.47
C ALA A 296 2.09 9.85 27.87
N VAL A 297 1.79 10.56 26.77
CA VAL A 297 0.52 10.40 26.03
C VAL A 297 0.33 8.97 25.52
N VAL A 298 1.38 8.38 24.93
CA VAL A 298 1.32 7.00 24.44
C VAL A 298 1.13 6.01 25.61
N CYS A 299 1.82 6.21 26.74
CA CYS A 299 1.63 5.39 27.92
C CYS A 299 0.20 5.44 28.47
N GLU A 300 -0.41 6.63 28.49
CA GLU A 300 -1.81 6.80 28.89
C GLU A 300 -2.78 6.05 27.95
N GLU A 301 -2.56 6.15 26.63
CA GLU A 301 -3.37 5.47 25.62
C GLU A 301 -3.33 3.93 25.76
N TYR A 302 -2.16 3.38 26.12
CA TYR A 302 -1.96 1.93 26.29
C TYR A 302 -2.08 1.47 27.75
N GLU A 303 -2.59 2.31 28.65
CA GLU A 303 -2.79 2.01 30.08
C GLU A 303 -1.52 1.51 30.81
N VAL A 304 -0.35 2.02 30.40
CA VAL A 304 0.95 1.66 30.95
C VAL A 304 1.54 2.81 31.77
N LYS A 305 2.07 2.53 32.95
CA LYS A 305 2.69 3.57 33.80
C LYS A 305 4.00 4.07 33.17
N PRO A 306 4.15 5.39 32.90
CA PRO A 306 5.38 5.93 32.34
C PRO A 306 6.58 5.74 33.26
N ARG A 307 7.77 5.55 32.68
CA ARG A 307 9.05 5.44 33.39
C ARG A 307 9.68 6.82 33.59
N SER A 308 10.69 6.87 34.49
CA SER A 308 11.38 8.10 34.80
C SER A 308 12.19 8.67 33.63
N HIS A 309 12.46 9.97 33.63
CA HIS A 309 13.31 10.69 32.68
C HIS A 309 14.61 9.96 32.35
N THR A 310 15.37 9.54 33.37
CA THR A 310 16.64 8.82 33.20
C THR A 310 16.47 7.49 32.47
N THR A 311 15.32 6.83 32.62
CA THR A 311 15.00 5.58 31.94
C THR A 311 14.64 5.84 30.48
N VAL A 312 13.89 6.90 30.19
CA VAL A 312 13.56 7.32 28.81
C VAL A 312 14.83 7.63 28.01
N TRP A 313 15.82 8.29 28.65
CA TRP A 313 17.14 8.51 28.04
C TRP A 313 17.87 7.22 27.67
N LYS A 314 17.80 6.19 28.51
CA LYS A 314 18.36 4.87 28.17
C LYS A 314 17.64 4.26 26.96
N TYR A 315 16.34 4.40 26.89
CA TYR A 315 15.56 3.92 25.73
C TYR A 315 15.92 4.67 24.44
N LEU A 316 16.11 5.99 24.51
CA LEU A 316 16.59 6.77 23.36
C LEU A 316 17.95 6.28 22.86
N LYS A 317 18.88 5.95 23.78
CA LYS A 317 20.19 5.39 23.41
C LYS A 317 20.09 3.99 22.78
N ILE A 318 19.15 3.16 23.20
CA ILE A 318 18.87 1.87 22.55
C ILE A 318 18.36 2.09 21.13
N ILE A 319 17.38 2.98 20.95
CA ILE A 319 16.78 3.28 19.65
C ILE A 319 17.81 3.91 18.69
N GLU A 320 18.67 4.80 19.19
CA GLU A 320 19.79 5.39 18.45
C GLU A 320 20.83 4.33 18.06
N GLY A 321 21.17 3.41 18.98
CA GLY A 321 22.09 2.30 18.73
C GLY A 321 21.61 1.34 17.63
N LEU A 322 20.30 1.24 17.43
CA LEU A 322 19.68 0.51 16.33
C LEU A 322 19.60 1.33 15.03
N SER A 323 20.20 2.53 15.00
CA SER A 323 20.16 3.46 13.84
C SER A 323 18.76 3.83 13.37
N ILE A 324 17.79 3.83 14.29
CA ILE A 324 16.39 4.21 14.00
C ILE A 324 16.22 5.73 14.04
N ILE A 325 16.90 6.38 14.98
CA ILE A 325 16.87 7.83 15.18
C ILE A 325 18.30 8.38 15.21
N ASP A 326 18.43 9.63 14.83
CA ASP A 326 19.63 10.42 15.02
C ASP A 326 19.42 11.45 16.13
N THR A 327 20.45 11.63 16.99
CA THR A 327 20.43 12.67 18.01
C THR A 327 21.53 13.68 17.76
N ARG A 328 21.20 14.99 17.77
CA ARG A 328 22.14 16.10 17.69
C ARG A 328 21.98 17.02 18.88
N VAL A 329 23.06 17.44 19.46
CA VAL A 329 23.06 18.42 20.55
C VAL A 329 23.31 19.79 19.97
N ASP A 330 22.32 20.66 20.02
CA ASP A 330 22.44 22.05 19.61
C ASP A 330 22.45 22.98 20.82
N THR A 331 23.23 24.06 20.73
CA THR A 331 23.21 25.15 21.70
C THR A 331 22.04 26.08 21.37
N VAL A 332 21.11 26.22 22.29
CA VAL A 332 20.04 27.23 22.19
C VAL A 332 20.68 28.60 22.32
N GLY A 333 20.36 29.53 21.39
CA GLY A 333 20.94 30.87 21.25
C GLY A 333 21.36 31.56 22.55
N ASP A 334 22.38 32.42 22.50
CA ASP A 334 23.04 33.13 23.60
C ASP A 334 23.73 32.30 24.69
N GLY A 335 24.14 31.05 24.41
CA GLY A 335 25.14 30.34 25.24
C GLY A 335 24.64 29.76 26.56
N ARG A 336 23.33 29.73 26.84
CA ARG A 336 22.78 29.16 28.09
C ARG A 336 21.76 28.06 27.81
N GLY A 337 22.23 26.86 27.51
CA GLY A 337 21.43 25.63 27.43
C GLY A 337 21.81 24.75 26.25
N ARG A 338 21.86 23.43 26.47
CA ARG A 338 22.04 22.41 25.41
C ARG A 338 20.69 21.70 25.25
N THR A 339 20.20 21.64 24.02
CA THR A 339 18.97 20.87 23.70
C THR A 339 19.35 19.75 22.73
N THR A 340 18.88 18.54 23.01
CA THR A 340 19.05 17.44 22.08
C THR A 340 17.89 17.40 21.10
N HIS A 341 18.19 17.49 19.84
CA HIS A 341 17.26 17.33 18.72
C HIS A 341 17.28 15.88 18.27
N ILE A 342 16.12 15.31 18.10
CA ILE A 342 15.90 13.93 17.66
C ILE A 342 15.21 13.99 16.30
N SER A 343 15.76 13.26 15.33
CA SER A 343 15.23 13.13 13.98
C SER A 343 15.23 11.66 13.54
N MET A 344 14.51 11.35 12.46
CA MET A 344 14.42 10.01 11.89
C MET A 344 14.72 10.09 10.38
N PRO A 345 15.98 10.30 9.98
CA PRO A 345 16.33 10.52 8.57
C PRO A 345 16.29 9.22 7.74
N HIS A 346 16.40 8.05 8.37
CA HIS A 346 16.57 6.77 7.69
C HIS A 346 15.26 5.96 7.56
N ALA A 347 14.14 6.46 8.09
CA ALA A 347 12.85 5.76 8.03
C ALA A 347 11.68 6.74 7.96
N LEU A 348 10.56 6.31 7.39
CA LEU A 348 9.33 7.09 7.40
C LEU A 348 8.60 6.91 8.74
N PRO A 349 8.42 7.97 9.54
CA PRO A 349 7.77 7.88 10.84
C PRO A 349 6.37 7.24 10.79
N MET A 350 5.66 7.43 9.66
CA MET A 350 4.32 6.87 9.46
C MET A 350 4.33 5.34 9.33
N ASP A 351 5.28 4.79 8.58
CA ASP A 351 5.41 3.35 8.38
C ASP A 351 5.84 2.64 9.67
N VAL A 352 6.84 3.22 10.35
CA VAL A 352 7.33 2.69 11.63
C VAL A 352 6.24 2.71 12.68
N ALA A 353 5.47 3.80 12.78
CA ALA A 353 4.36 3.89 13.73
C ALA A 353 3.27 2.83 13.45
N GLY A 354 2.85 2.64 12.19
CA GLY A 354 1.84 1.64 11.83
C GLY A 354 2.27 0.21 12.19
N ARG A 355 3.56 -0.11 11.97
CA ARG A 355 4.14 -1.41 12.32
C ARG A 355 4.24 -1.63 13.85
N ILE A 356 4.54 -0.57 14.61
CA ILE A 356 4.59 -0.62 16.08
C ILE A 356 3.18 -0.78 16.65
N GLU A 357 2.20 -0.01 16.19
CA GLU A 357 0.80 -0.07 16.67
C GLU A 357 0.25 -1.49 16.57
N GLY A 358 0.48 -2.18 15.45
CA GLY A 358 0.07 -3.58 15.30
C GLY A 358 0.78 -4.57 16.22
N ARG A 359 2.02 -4.26 16.67
CA ARG A 359 2.82 -5.12 17.57
C ARG A 359 2.54 -4.85 19.05
N VAL A 360 2.33 -3.60 19.41
CA VAL A 360 2.03 -3.20 20.80
C VAL A 360 0.75 -3.86 21.28
N ILE A 361 -0.29 -3.87 20.47
CA ILE A 361 -1.55 -4.53 20.77
C ILE A 361 -1.34 -6.05 21.00
N LYS A 362 -0.50 -6.71 20.20
CA LYS A 362 -0.21 -8.15 20.34
C LYS A 362 0.65 -8.48 21.55
N LYS A 363 1.54 -7.58 21.98
CA LYS A 363 2.52 -7.85 23.09
C LYS A 363 2.03 -7.36 24.45
N LEU A 364 1.20 -6.32 24.53
CA LEU A 364 0.57 -5.88 25.78
C LEU A 364 -0.52 -6.87 26.26
N ASN A 365 -1.18 -7.58 25.37
CA ASN A 365 -2.10 -8.67 25.74
C ASN A 365 -1.39 -9.93 26.30
N ARG A 366 -0.06 -9.91 26.43
CA ARG A 366 0.76 -10.98 27.01
C ARG A 366 1.48 -10.57 28.30
N LEU A 367 1.26 -9.37 28.80
CA LEU A 367 1.73 -8.85 30.10
C LEU A 367 0.57 -8.73 31.08
#